data_73c2424438be30baa7aa95da232f8953
#
_entry.id   73c2424438be30baa7aa95da232f8953
#
_cell.length_a   1.000
_cell.length_b   1.000
_cell.length_c   1.000
_cell.angle_alpha   90.00
_cell.angle_beta   90.00
_cell.angle_gamma   90.00
#
_symmetry.space_group_name_H-M   'P 1'
#
loop_
_entity.id
_entity.type
_entity.pdbx_description
1 polymer ?
#
loop_
_entity_poly.entity_id
_entity_poly.type
_entity_poly.pdbx_seq_one_letter_code
_entity_poly.pdbx_strand_id
1 'polypeptide(L)'
;SIILILTIAIVIMFLAFGYSVLITRPLQRVTESIDDIAAGDMDTKLDVHTYSEVERISESFNRMIDVIRQQDEAKQSFASNVSHELKTPLASMKVLSDSLLSQEGMPEELYREFLVDITHEIERMTNIINDLLTMVKLDKNTADMNIVNISINDLIEQLLKRLRPIAAERNIELIYESFRPIMADVDEVKLSIALNNLIENAIKYNYDDGWVRVTLNADHKFFYVKIEDSGVGIPEDVQDKIFDRFYRVDKARSRDTGGTGLGLSLTRSTVLLHRGSIKLHSKEKEGSTFTVRIPLTYVV
;
A
#
# COMPACT_ATOMS: atom_id res chain seq x y z
N SER A 1 33.74 65.40 23.42
CA SER A 1 32.89 64.99 22.21
C SER A 1 33.51 63.83 21.43
N ILE A 2 34.84 63.76 21.17
CA ILE A 2 35.49 62.65 20.41
C ILE A 2 35.41 61.31 21.14
N ILE A 3 35.64 61.32 22.44
CA ILE A 3 35.58 60.10 23.27
C ILE A 3 34.15 59.47 23.23
N LEU A 4 33.13 60.29 23.30
CA LEU A 4 31.75 59.86 23.23
C LEU A 4 31.42 59.21 21.88
N ILE A 5 31.92 59.79 20.78
CA ILE A 5 31.71 59.20 19.43
C ILE A 5 32.42 57.86 19.29
N LEU A 6 33.65 57.75 19.81
CA LEU A 6 34.41 56.49 19.81
C LEU A 6 33.74 55.40 20.63
N THR A 7 33.20 55.73 21.80
CA THR A 7 32.49 54.73 22.64
C THR A 7 31.21 54.25 21.96
N ILE A 8 30.45 55.16 21.35
CA ILE A 8 29.25 54.76 20.59
C ILE A 8 29.59 53.87 19.38
N ALA A 9 30.66 54.20 18.65
CA ALA A 9 31.11 53.40 17.51
C ALA A 9 31.52 51.97 17.92
N ILE A 10 32.26 51.86 19.06
CA ILE A 10 32.64 50.55 19.62
C ILE A 10 31.39 49.75 20.02
N VAL A 11 30.41 50.35 20.67
CA VAL A 11 29.17 49.67 21.09
C VAL A 11 28.39 49.19 19.84
N ILE A 12 28.24 50.02 18.82
CA ILE A 12 27.58 49.62 17.57
C ILE A 12 28.32 48.48 16.90
N MET A 13 29.63 48.49 16.88
CA MET A 13 30.46 47.43 16.31
C MET A 13 30.23 46.08 17.05
N PHE A 14 30.21 46.10 18.38
CA PHE A 14 29.93 44.93 19.20
C PHE A 14 28.48 44.40 18.98
N LEU A 15 27.51 45.31 18.90
CA LEU A 15 26.12 44.93 18.60
C LEU A 15 25.98 44.33 17.20
N ALA A 16 26.62 44.93 16.19
CA ALA A 16 26.62 44.41 14.82
C ALA A 16 27.32 43.05 14.73
N PHE A 17 28.43 42.86 15.42
CA PHE A 17 29.13 41.57 15.50
C PHE A 17 28.26 40.51 16.19
N GLY A 18 27.65 40.86 17.33
CA GLY A 18 26.72 40.00 18.04
C GLY A 18 25.53 39.56 17.14
N TYR A 19 24.91 40.52 16.44
CA TYR A 19 23.85 40.25 15.49
C TYR A 19 24.29 39.29 14.37
N SER A 20 25.46 39.53 13.78
CA SER A 20 26.01 38.68 12.72
C SER A 20 26.24 37.24 13.20
N VAL A 21 26.84 37.04 14.35
CA VAL A 21 27.17 35.71 14.90
C VAL A 21 25.91 34.99 15.33
N LEU A 22 24.94 35.69 15.93
CA LEU A 22 23.78 35.10 16.57
C LEU A 22 22.63 34.85 15.59
N ILE A 23 22.47 35.65 14.55
CA ILE A 23 21.31 35.59 13.65
C ILE A 23 21.73 35.27 12.20
N THR A 24 22.69 36.03 11.65
CA THR A 24 23.00 35.93 10.22
C THR A 24 23.70 34.63 9.86
N ARG A 25 24.70 34.20 10.63
CA ARG A 25 25.44 32.95 10.37
C ARG A 25 24.58 31.70 10.45
N PRO A 26 23.71 31.50 11.45
CA PRO A 26 22.80 30.36 11.48
C PRO A 26 21.83 30.31 10.28
N LEU A 27 21.26 31.45 9.89
CA LEU A 27 20.39 31.55 8.72
C LEU A 27 21.13 31.22 7.41
N GLN A 28 22.37 31.67 7.25
CA GLN A 28 23.19 31.30 6.08
C GLN A 28 23.41 29.80 6.00
N ARG A 29 23.75 29.13 7.11
CA ARG A 29 23.88 27.66 7.14
C ARG A 29 22.59 26.94 6.74
N VAL A 30 21.43 27.42 7.19
CA VAL A 30 20.13 26.89 6.76
C VAL A 30 19.97 27.01 5.25
N THR A 31 20.31 28.18 4.67
CA THR A 31 20.20 28.41 3.23
C THR A 31 21.19 27.54 2.44
N GLU A 32 22.46 27.44 2.87
CA GLU A 32 23.46 26.59 2.24
C GLU A 32 23.02 25.11 2.24
N SER A 33 22.53 24.61 3.37
CA SER A 33 22.02 23.23 3.44
C SER A 33 20.78 23.00 2.59
N ILE A 34 19.89 24.00 2.43
CA ILE A 34 18.76 23.93 1.50
C ILE A 34 19.26 23.83 0.06
N ASP A 35 20.28 24.62 -0.31
CA ASP A 35 20.86 24.60 -1.64
C ASP A 35 21.57 23.26 -1.94
N ASP A 36 22.30 22.68 -0.97
CA ASP A 36 22.92 21.36 -1.09
C ASP A 36 21.87 20.25 -1.32
N ILE A 37 20.76 20.29 -0.57
CA ILE A 37 19.66 19.37 -0.74
C ILE A 37 18.96 19.56 -2.10
N ALA A 38 18.79 20.80 -2.54
CA ALA A 38 18.24 21.11 -3.87
C ALA A 38 19.18 20.64 -5.00
N ALA A 39 20.48 20.57 -4.74
CA ALA A 39 21.48 20.00 -5.65
C ALA A 39 21.52 18.44 -5.63
N GLY A 40 20.75 17.79 -4.74
CA GLY A 40 20.60 16.33 -4.67
C GLY A 40 21.29 15.65 -3.48
N ASP A 41 21.98 16.40 -2.62
CA ASP A 41 22.56 15.86 -1.38
C ASP A 41 21.52 15.81 -0.26
N MET A 42 20.74 14.73 -0.23
CA MET A 42 19.70 14.50 0.78
C MET A 42 20.26 13.98 2.11
N ASP A 43 21.57 13.75 2.24
CA ASP A 43 22.19 13.27 3.48
C ASP A 43 22.55 14.39 4.44
N THR A 44 22.55 15.64 3.98
CA THR A 44 22.84 16.81 4.79
C THR A 44 21.69 17.09 5.77
N LYS A 45 21.93 16.94 7.07
CA LYS A 45 20.99 17.34 8.12
C LYS A 45 21.31 18.76 8.59
N LEU A 46 20.25 19.55 8.77
CA LEU A 46 20.35 20.86 9.44
C LEU A 46 20.56 20.65 10.94
N ASP A 47 21.79 20.86 11.39
CA ASP A 47 22.15 20.85 12.82
C ASP A 47 22.44 22.29 13.28
N VAL A 48 21.40 23.04 13.62
CA VAL A 48 21.51 24.43 14.07
C VAL A 48 20.89 24.57 15.46
N HIS A 49 21.74 24.59 16.47
CA HIS A 49 21.35 24.84 17.86
C HIS A 49 21.61 26.30 18.22
N THR A 50 20.67 27.21 18.02
CA THR A 50 20.93 28.65 18.32
C THR A 50 19.76 29.33 19.04
N TYR A 51 18.58 29.44 18.45
CA TYR A 51 17.39 30.06 19.03
C TYR A 51 16.18 29.17 18.82
N SER A 52 15.21 29.25 19.70
CA SER A 52 14.01 28.42 19.66
C SER A 52 13.28 28.46 18.31
N GLU A 53 13.28 29.62 17.64
CA GLU A 53 12.63 29.78 16.33
C GLU A 53 13.41 29.14 15.19
N VAL A 54 14.76 29.30 15.16
CA VAL A 54 15.61 28.69 14.13
C VAL A 54 15.70 27.17 14.33
N GLU A 55 15.76 26.72 15.57
CA GLU A 55 15.73 25.29 15.92
C GLU A 55 14.42 24.63 15.44
N ARG A 56 13.27 25.26 15.69
CA ARG A 56 11.96 24.78 15.19
C ARG A 56 11.88 24.71 13.66
N ILE A 57 12.48 25.69 12.97
CA ILE A 57 12.58 25.68 11.50
C ILE A 57 13.44 24.49 11.05
N SER A 58 14.62 24.31 11.66
CA SER A 58 15.53 23.20 11.35
C SER A 58 14.89 21.83 11.58
N GLU A 59 14.21 21.65 12.70
CA GLU A 59 13.47 20.40 12.97
C GLU A 59 12.34 20.15 11.98
N SER A 60 11.58 21.21 11.61
CA SER A 60 10.49 21.08 10.64
C SER A 60 11.02 20.76 9.25
N PHE A 61 12.15 21.36 8.89
CA PHE A 61 12.83 21.10 7.64
C PHE A 61 13.38 19.66 7.59
N ASN A 62 14.09 19.22 8.64
CA ASN A 62 14.60 17.85 8.73
C ASN A 62 13.46 16.82 8.62
N ARG A 63 12.33 17.06 9.29
CA ARG A 63 11.14 16.19 9.13
C ARG A 63 10.63 16.16 7.68
N MET A 64 10.65 17.29 6.98
CA MET A 64 10.26 17.36 5.58
C MET A 64 11.23 16.56 4.69
N ILE A 65 12.52 16.68 4.92
CA ILE A 65 13.54 15.90 4.19
C ILE A 65 13.40 14.40 4.47
N ASP A 66 13.17 13.99 5.71
CA ASP A 66 12.94 12.58 6.05
C ASP A 66 11.70 12.04 5.31
N VAL A 67 10.63 12.82 5.18
CA VAL A 67 9.44 12.44 4.41
C VAL A 67 9.76 12.31 2.91
N ILE A 68 10.49 13.27 2.33
CA ILE A 68 10.88 13.24 0.92
C ILE A 68 11.77 12.02 0.64
N ARG A 69 12.75 11.74 1.51
CA ARG A 69 13.63 10.58 1.42
C ARG A 69 12.85 9.27 1.47
N GLN A 70 11.96 9.12 2.44
CA GLN A 70 11.09 7.94 2.54
C GLN A 70 10.23 7.75 1.28
N GLN A 71 9.73 8.85 0.70
CA GLN A 71 8.97 8.78 -0.55
C GLN A 71 9.85 8.34 -1.75
N ASP A 72 11.07 8.84 -1.83
CA ASP A 72 11.99 8.47 -2.91
C ASP A 72 12.46 7.01 -2.78
N GLU A 73 12.83 6.57 -1.59
CA GLU A 73 13.15 5.17 -1.28
C GLU A 73 11.97 4.24 -1.61
N ALA A 74 10.74 4.64 -1.26
CA ALA A 74 9.54 3.90 -1.59
C ALA A 74 9.31 3.81 -3.11
N LYS A 75 9.56 4.89 -3.88
CA LYS A 75 9.47 4.89 -5.35
C LYS A 75 10.53 3.99 -5.99
N GLN A 76 11.78 4.05 -5.52
CA GLN A 76 12.86 3.22 -6.05
C GLN A 76 12.60 1.74 -5.75
N SER A 77 12.20 1.42 -4.52
CA SER A 77 11.79 0.07 -4.12
C SER A 77 10.62 -0.44 -4.96
N PHE A 78 9.62 0.40 -5.21
CA PHE A 78 8.49 0.09 -6.08
C PHE A 78 8.95 -0.24 -7.51
N ALA A 79 9.77 0.61 -8.14
CA ALA A 79 10.28 0.37 -9.49
C ALA A 79 11.11 -0.92 -9.59
N SER A 80 11.95 -1.19 -8.59
CA SER A 80 12.75 -2.42 -8.49
C SER A 80 11.84 -3.65 -8.37
N ASN A 81 10.84 -3.60 -7.48
CA ASN A 81 9.92 -4.71 -7.28
C ASN A 81 9.06 -4.99 -8.52
N VAL A 82 8.55 -3.95 -9.19
CA VAL A 82 7.83 -4.09 -10.48
C VAL A 82 8.71 -4.79 -11.51
N SER A 83 9.95 -4.34 -11.66
CA SER A 83 10.89 -4.94 -12.60
C SER A 83 11.14 -6.42 -12.29
N HIS A 84 11.27 -6.77 -11.02
CA HIS A 84 11.49 -8.15 -10.56
C HIS A 84 10.26 -9.03 -10.78
N GLU A 85 9.06 -8.54 -10.42
CA GLU A 85 7.81 -9.31 -10.55
C GLU A 85 7.39 -9.51 -12.02
N LEU A 86 7.80 -8.61 -12.94
CA LEU A 86 7.57 -8.79 -14.38
C LEU A 86 8.64 -9.66 -15.03
N LYS A 87 9.91 -9.60 -14.58
CA LYS A 87 11.01 -10.37 -15.19
C LYS A 87 10.86 -11.87 -14.94
N THR A 88 10.35 -12.27 -13.77
CA THR A 88 10.22 -13.70 -13.41
C THR A 88 9.28 -14.46 -14.35
N PRO A 89 7.99 -14.06 -14.55
CA PRO A 89 7.09 -14.75 -15.48
C PRO A 89 7.59 -14.70 -16.92
N LEU A 90 8.20 -13.59 -17.34
CA LEU A 90 8.78 -13.46 -18.67
C LEU A 90 9.93 -14.47 -18.92
N ALA A 91 10.79 -14.66 -17.90
CA ALA A 91 11.87 -15.65 -18.00
C ALA A 91 11.30 -17.08 -18.00
N SER A 92 10.27 -17.38 -17.22
CA SER A 92 9.58 -18.67 -17.22
C SER A 92 8.98 -18.98 -18.60
N MET A 93 8.19 -18.04 -19.15
CA MET A 93 7.61 -18.20 -20.49
C MET A 93 8.68 -18.40 -21.55
N LYS A 94 9.81 -17.69 -21.45
CA LYS A 94 10.92 -17.86 -22.39
C LYS A 94 11.49 -19.27 -22.33
N VAL A 95 11.78 -19.80 -21.14
CA VAL A 95 12.31 -21.16 -20.96
C VAL A 95 11.34 -22.21 -21.50
N LEU A 96 10.03 -22.07 -21.19
CA LEU A 96 8.99 -22.97 -21.72
C LEU A 96 8.94 -22.93 -23.25
N SER A 97 8.97 -21.74 -23.85
CA SER A 97 8.96 -21.55 -25.30
C SER A 97 10.22 -22.10 -25.97
N ASP A 98 11.40 -21.85 -25.38
CA ASP A 98 12.67 -22.39 -25.90
C ASP A 98 12.67 -23.93 -25.83
N SER A 99 12.09 -24.52 -24.79
CA SER A 99 11.93 -25.98 -24.66
C SER A 99 10.99 -26.56 -25.73
N LEU A 100 9.87 -25.87 -26.02
CA LEU A 100 8.93 -26.27 -27.07
C LEU A 100 9.58 -26.22 -28.45
N LEU A 101 10.46 -25.25 -28.73
CA LEU A 101 11.13 -25.07 -30.02
C LEU A 101 12.31 -26.01 -30.23
N SER A 102 12.92 -26.50 -29.14
CA SER A 102 14.15 -27.33 -29.21
C SER A 102 13.87 -28.83 -29.26
N GLN A 103 12.66 -29.31 -28.95
CA GLN A 103 12.32 -30.73 -28.92
C GLN A 103 11.52 -31.14 -30.16
N GLU A 104 12.14 -31.91 -31.07
CA GLU A 104 11.44 -32.58 -32.17
C GLU A 104 10.73 -33.85 -31.67
N GLY A 105 9.44 -34.02 -32.01
CA GLY A 105 8.69 -35.24 -31.68
C GLY A 105 8.15 -35.31 -30.24
N MET A 106 7.94 -34.14 -29.60
CA MET A 106 7.31 -34.07 -28.27
C MET A 106 5.88 -34.65 -28.31
N PRO A 107 5.48 -35.48 -27.29
CA PRO A 107 4.09 -35.95 -27.16
C PRO A 107 3.09 -34.79 -27.10
N GLU A 108 1.92 -34.93 -27.70
CA GLU A 108 0.88 -33.88 -27.74
C GLU A 108 0.44 -33.44 -26.34
N GLU A 109 0.36 -34.36 -25.38
CA GLU A 109 0.00 -34.06 -24.00
C GLU A 109 1.01 -33.11 -23.37
N LEU A 110 2.31 -33.35 -23.54
CA LEU A 110 3.38 -32.51 -22.98
C LEU A 110 3.40 -31.13 -23.66
N TYR A 111 3.15 -31.11 -24.99
CA TYR A 111 3.02 -29.85 -25.73
C TYR A 111 1.88 -28.99 -25.18
N ARG A 112 0.74 -29.63 -24.89
CA ARG A 112 -0.42 -28.95 -24.31
C ARG A 112 -0.14 -28.44 -22.89
N GLU A 113 0.59 -29.21 -22.05
CA GLU A 113 0.96 -28.81 -20.69
C GLU A 113 1.82 -27.55 -20.72
N PHE A 114 2.87 -27.47 -21.56
CA PHE A 114 3.68 -26.26 -21.70
C PHE A 114 2.87 -25.05 -22.17
N LEU A 115 1.92 -25.23 -23.09
CA LEU A 115 1.05 -24.13 -23.52
C LEU A 115 0.12 -23.63 -22.40
N VAL A 116 -0.38 -24.53 -21.57
CA VAL A 116 -1.19 -24.18 -20.37
C VAL A 116 -0.35 -23.39 -19.40
N ASP A 117 0.88 -23.81 -19.12
CA ASP A 117 1.81 -23.09 -18.21
C ASP A 117 2.15 -21.68 -18.74
N ILE A 118 2.41 -21.55 -20.05
CA ILE A 118 2.61 -20.23 -20.66
C ILE A 118 1.38 -19.35 -20.53
N THR A 119 0.19 -19.91 -20.69
CA THR A 119 -1.07 -19.18 -20.53
C THR A 119 -1.26 -18.68 -19.09
N HIS A 120 -0.96 -19.52 -18.10
CA HIS A 120 -0.99 -19.13 -16.69
C HIS A 120 0.00 -17.99 -16.38
N GLU A 121 1.20 -18.00 -16.96
CA GLU A 121 2.16 -16.90 -16.74
C GLU A 121 1.72 -15.59 -17.43
N ILE A 122 1.04 -15.67 -18.60
CA ILE A 122 0.42 -14.51 -19.25
C ILE A 122 -0.69 -13.92 -18.39
N GLU A 123 -1.59 -14.76 -17.84
CA GLU A 123 -2.66 -14.33 -16.94
C GLU A 123 -2.08 -13.66 -15.68
N ARG A 124 -1.04 -14.26 -15.11
CA ARG A 124 -0.34 -13.69 -13.96
C ARG A 124 0.25 -12.30 -14.27
N MET A 125 0.92 -12.14 -15.42
CA MET A 125 1.44 -10.82 -15.85
C MET A 125 0.31 -9.82 -16.04
N THR A 126 -0.80 -10.23 -16.64
CA THR A 126 -1.97 -9.38 -16.85
C THR A 126 -2.53 -8.87 -15.52
N ASN A 127 -2.62 -9.74 -14.52
CA ASN A 127 -3.07 -9.38 -13.17
C ASN A 127 -2.12 -8.39 -12.50
N ILE A 128 -0.79 -8.61 -12.58
CA ILE A 128 0.21 -7.67 -12.07
C ILE A 128 0.05 -6.29 -12.72
N ILE A 129 -0.09 -6.23 -14.06
CA ILE A 129 -0.24 -4.96 -14.79
C ILE A 129 -1.54 -4.25 -14.37
N ASN A 130 -2.66 -4.97 -14.23
CA ASN A 130 -3.93 -4.39 -13.83
C ASN A 130 -3.89 -3.85 -12.38
N ASP A 131 -3.24 -4.57 -11.47
CA ASP A 131 -3.01 -4.11 -10.09
C ASP A 131 -2.14 -2.84 -10.06
N LEU A 132 -1.07 -2.80 -10.85
CA LEU A 132 -0.21 -1.62 -10.98
C LEU A 132 -0.97 -0.41 -11.54
N LEU A 133 -1.76 -0.59 -12.60
CA LEU A 133 -2.58 0.48 -13.18
C LEU A 133 -3.61 1.00 -12.17
N THR A 134 -4.24 0.11 -11.42
CA THR A 134 -5.19 0.46 -10.38
C THR A 134 -4.51 1.26 -9.28
N MET A 135 -3.31 0.83 -8.85
CA MET A 135 -2.52 1.51 -7.84
C MET A 135 -2.11 2.93 -8.27
N VAL A 136 -1.61 3.08 -9.51
CA VAL A 136 -1.24 4.41 -10.05
C VAL A 136 -2.45 5.34 -10.13
N LYS A 137 -3.64 4.82 -10.45
CA LYS A 137 -4.88 5.60 -10.45
C LYS A 137 -5.28 6.02 -9.03
N LEU A 138 -5.11 5.16 -8.04
CA LEU A 138 -5.42 5.48 -6.63
C LEU A 138 -4.42 6.49 -6.03
N ASP A 139 -3.13 6.40 -6.36
CA ASP A 139 -2.11 7.34 -5.86
C ASP A 139 -2.28 8.77 -6.41
N LYS A 140 -2.78 8.92 -7.64
CA LYS A 140 -2.92 10.24 -8.29
C LYS A 140 -4.15 11.04 -7.83
N ASN A 141 -5.20 10.41 -7.32
CA ASN A 141 -6.50 11.06 -7.27
C ASN A 141 -7.31 10.76 -5.99
N THR A 142 -7.01 11.49 -4.91
CA THR A 142 -8.04 11.76 -3.88
C THR A 142 -9.20 12.59 -4.44
N ALA A 143 -9.01 13.25 -5.59
CA ALA A 143 -10.01 14.10 -6.25
C ALA A 143 -11.00 13.33 -7.16
N ASP A 144 -10.68 12.08 -7.57
CA ASP A 144 -11.49 11.30 -8.54
C ASP A 144 -12.27 10.16 -7.86
N MET A 145 -12.82 10.40 -6.68
CA MET A 145 -13.78 9.46 -6.07
C MET A 145 -15.15 9.65 -6.70
N ASN A 146 -15.66 8.60 -7.36
CA ASN A 146 -17.05 8.57 -7.85
C ASN A 146 -17.98 8.10 -6.73
N ILE A 147 -18.31 9.01 -5.82
CA ILE A 147 -19.15 8.70 -4.66
C ILE A 147 -20.61 8.64 -5.08
N VAL A 148 -21.22 7.47 -4.88
CA VAL A 148 -22.64 7.20 -5.12
C VAL A 148 -23.24 6.49 -3.91
N ASN A 149 -24.54 6.73 -3.67
CA ASN A 149 -25.27 6.04 -2.59
C ASN A 149 -25.72 4.67 -3.07
N ILE A 150 -25.15 3.61 -2.51
CA ILE A 150 -25.45 2.22 -2.93
C ILE A 150 -25.80 1.33 -1.76
N SER A 151 -26.43 0.20 -2.06
CA SER A 151 -26.66 -0.91 -1.12
C SER A 151 -25.37 -1.70 -0.92
N ILE A 152 -24.80 -1.67 0.27
CA ILE A 152 -23.62 -2.47 0.61
C ILE A 152 -23.95 -3.96 0.65
N ASN A 153 -25.19 -4.31 1.00
CA ASN A 153 -25.67 -5.70 0.96
C ASN A 153 -25.59 -6.28 -0.44
N ASP A 154 -26.14 -5.55 -1.44
CA ASP A 154 -26.16 -6.00 -2.83
C ASP A 154 -24.73 -6.11 -3.41
N LEU A 155 -23.86 -5.17 -3.04
CA LEU A 155 -22.46 -5.20 -3.42
C LEU A 155 -21.77 -6.48 -2.91
N ILE A 156 -21.93 -6.82 -1.63
CA ILE A 156 -21.32 -8.02 -1.03
C ILE A 156 -21.91 -9.28 -1.65
N GLU A 157 -23.23 -9.35 -1.85
CA GLU A 157 -23.87 -10.50 -2.47
C GLU A 157 -23.38 -10.76 -3.89
N GLN A 158 -23.19 -9.71 -4.69
CA GLN A 158 -22.62 -9.82 -6.04
C GLN A 158 -21.18 -10.34 -6.01
N LEU A 159 -20.35 -9.87 -5.07
CA LEU A 159 -18.99 -10.35 -4.89
C LEU A 159 -18.97 -11.84 -4.51
N LEU A 160 -19.78 -12.24 -3.54
CA LEU A 160 -19.87 -13.62 -3.09
C LEU A 160 -20.40 -14.55 -4.19
N LYS A 161 -21.39 -14.11 -4.97
CA LYS A 161 -21.91 -14.88 -6.11
C LYS A 161 -20.81 -15.17 -7.14
N ARG A 162 -19.90 -14.22 -7.38
CA ARG A 162 -18.79 -14.38 -8.31
C ARG A 162 -17.69 -15.30 -7.75
N LEU A 163 -17.45 -15.28 -6.43
CA LEU A 163 -16.39 -16.05 -5.78
C LEU A 163 -16.83 -17.47 -5.36
N ARG A 164 -18.14 -17.77 -5.33
CA ARG A 164 -18.65 -19.12 -4.99
C ARG A 164 -18.06 -20.25 -5.83
N PRO A 165 -17.93 -20.15 -7.17
CA PRO A 165 -17.30 -21.22 -7.95
C PRO A 165 -15.87 -21.51 -7.49
N ILE A 166 -15.08 -20.47 -7.24
CA ILE A 166 -13.67 -20.60 -6.80
C ILE A 166 -13.59 -21.26 -5.42
N ALA A 167 -14.46 -20.88 -4.50
CA ALA A 167 -14.52 -21.50 -3.17
C ALA A 167 -14.97 -22.97 -3.26
N ALA A 168 -15.89 -23.29 -4.16
CA ALA A 168 -16.41 -24.64 -4.36
C ALA A 168 -15.33 -25.63 -4.87
N GLU A 169 -14.37 -25.18 -5.68
CA GLU A 169 -13.24 -26.01 -6.15
C GLU A 169 -12.41 -26.59 -5.00
N ARG A 170 -12.39 -25.91 -3.86
CA ARG A 170 -11.68 -26.33 -2.65
C ARG A 170 -12.61 -26.70 -1.49
N ASN A 171 -13.90 -26.88 -1.78
CA ASN A 171 -14.95 -27.21 -0.81
C ASN A 171 -15.00 -26.22 0.38
N ILE A 172 -14.75 -24.90 0.12
CA ILE A 172 -14.78 -23.87 1.15
C ILE A 172 -16.18 -23.32 1.27
N GLU A 173 -16.73 -23.35 2.50
CA GLU A 173 -18.05 -22.80 2.79
C GLU A 173 -18.04 -21.27 2.85
N LEU A 174 -18.83 -20.57 2.00
CA LEU A 174 -19.00 -19.12 2.05
C LEU A 174 -20.27 -18.77 2.82
N ILE A 175 -20.10 -18.18 4.01
CA ILE A 175 -21.18 -17.78 4.92
C ILE A 175 -21.35 -16.25 4.84
N TYR A 176 -22.58 -15.78 4.59
CA TYR A 176 -22.89 -14.35 4.62
C TYR A 176 -23.92 -14.05 5.69
N GLU A 177 -23.60 -13.11 6.56
CA GLU A 177 -24.46 -12.64 7.64
C GLU A 177 -24.66 -11.14 7.53
N SER A 178 -25.90 -10.71 7.44
CA SER A 178 -26.28 -9.30 7.44
C SER A 178 -27.44 -9.07 8.40
N PHE A 179 -27.32 -8.06 9.25
CA PHE A 179 -28.32 -7.79 10.28
C PHE A 179 -29.40 -6.80 9.83
N ARG A 180 -29.13 -6.01 8.78
CA ARG A 180 -30.05 -5.02 8.22
C ARG A 180 -29.59 -4.54 6.84
N PRO A 181 -30.47 -3.96 6.01
CA PRO A 181 -30.07 -3.23 4.82
C PRO A 181 -29.21 -2.01 5.17
N ILE A 182 -28.12 -1.79 4.45
CA ILE A 182 -27.17 -0.70 4.66
C ILE A 182 -26.95 0.04 3.36
N MET A 183 -27.30 1.32 3.34
CA MET A 183 -26.98 2.26 2.26
C MET A 183 -25.82 3.12 2.70
N ALA A 184 -24.85 3.35 1.82
CA ALA A 184 -23.69 4.20 2.11
C ALA A 184 -23.19 4.95 0.87
N ASP A 185 -22.57 6.10 1.11
CA ASP A 185 -21.93 6.94 0.09
C ASP A 185 -20.50 6.44 -0.14
N VAL A 186 -20.26 5.72 -1.22
CA VAL A 186 -18.98 5.10 -1.52
C VAL A 186 -18.67 5.13 -3.03
N ASP A 187 -17.40 4.94 -3.37
CA ASP A 187 -17.00 4.59 -4.74
C ASP A 187 -17.15 3.07 -4.90
N GLU A 188 -18.22 2.67 -5.59
CA GLU A 188 -18.61 1.27 -5.77
C GLU A 188 -17.47 0.43 -6.37
N VAL A 189 -16.82 0.96 -7.41
CA VAL A 189 -15.75 0.23 -8.12
C VAL A 189 -14.56 -0.01 -7.23
N LYS A 190 -14.09 1.04 -6.56
CA LYS A 190 -12.92 0.94 -5.67
C LYS A 190 -13.22 0.05 -4.47
N LEU A 191 -14.40 0.21 -3.85
CA LEU A 191 -14.80 -0.62 -2.70
C LEU A 191 -14.96 -2.09 -3.10
N SER A 192 -15.56 -2.38 -4.28
CA SER A 192 -15.64 -3.73 -4.85
C SER A 192 -14.26 -4.39 -4.94
N ILE A 193 -13.26 -3.68 -5.47
CA ILE A 193 -11.88 -4.19 -5.60
C ILE A 193 -11.32 -4.53 -4.22
N ALA A 194 -11.47 -3.64 -3.24
CA ALA A 194 -10.94 -3.85 -1.89
C ALA A 194 -11.58 -5.06 -1.19
N LEU A 195 -12.91 -5.17 -1.23
CA LEU A 195 -13.62 -6.28 -0.60
C LEU A 195 -13.38 -7.60 -1.35
N ASN A 196 -13.31 -7.58 -2.69
CA ASN A 196 -12.96 -8.75 -3.48
C ASN A 196 -11.59 -9.30 -3.10
N ASN A 197 -10.56 -8.44 -2.99
CA ASN A 197 -9.22 -8.84 -2.58
C ASN A 197 -9.19 -9.51 -1.20
N LEU A 198 -9.98 -9.02 -0.24
CA LEU A 198 -10.04 -9.61 1.09
C LEU A 198 -10.72 -10.99 1.08
N ILE A 199 -11.86 -11.11 0.38
CA ILE A 199 -12.61 -12.37 0.31
C ILE A 199 -11.83 -13.42 -0.49
N GLU A 200 -11.21 -13.01 -1.61
CA GLU A 200 -10.37 -13.88 -2.43
C GLU A 200 -9.15 -14.37 -1.65
N ASN A 201 -8.48 -13.51 -0.87
CA ASN A 201 -7.40 -13.92 0.03
C ASN A 201 -7.88 -14.91 1.08
N ALA A 202 -9.06 -14.71 1.68
CA ALA A 202 -9.65 -15.61 2.66
C ALA A 202 -9.94 -17.00 2.08
N ILE A 203 -10.32 -17.09 0.80
CA ILE A 203 -10.50 -18.37 0.09
C ILE A 203 -9.13 -18.99 -0.25
N LYS A 204 -8.23 -18.19 -0.81
CA LYS A 204 -6.93 -18.62 -1.33
C LYS A 204 -6.01 -19.18 -0.27
N TYR A 205 -5.93 -18.52 0.88
CA TYR A 205 -5.08 -18.91 2.00
C TYR A 205 -5.79 -19.78 3.05
N ASN A 206 -6.93 -20.34 2.67
CA ASN A 206 -7.66 -21.29 3.50
C ASN A 206 -7.13 -22.71 3.36
N TYR A 207 -7.58 -23.58 4.25
CA TYR A 207 -7.50 -25.03 4.07
C TYR A 207 -8.67 -25.51 3.23
N ASP A 208 -8.49 -26.67 2.57
CA ASP A 208 -9.60 -27.35 1.91
C ASP A 208 -10.61 -27.80 2.99
N ASP A 209 -11.90 -27.81 2.66
CA ASP A 209 -13.00 -28.02 3.60
C ASP A 209 -13.12 -26.95 4.71
N GLY A 210 -12.48 -25.79 4.52
CA GLY A 210 -12.57 -24.66 5.43
C GLY A 210 -13.80 -23.80 5.23
N TRP A 211 -13.83 -22.65 5.90
CA TRP A 211 -14.94 -21.70 5.77
C TRP A 211 -14.42 -20.25 5.70
N VAL A 212 -15.22 -19.40 5.04
CA VAL A 212 -15.07 -17.94 5.01
C VAL A 212 -16.40 -17.31 5.40
N ARG A 213 -16.41 -16.48 6.42
CA ARG A 213 -17.59 -15.74 6.87
C ARG A 213 -17.43 -14.27 6.59
N VAL A 214 -18.39 -13.70 5.90
CA VAL A 214 -18.50 -12.25 5.65
C VAL A 214 -19.69 -11.73 6.46
N THR A 215 -19.42 -10.86 7.43
CA THR A 215 -20.44 -10.25 8.26
C THR A 215 -20.55 -8.77 7.96
N LEU A 216 -21.75 -8.29 7.66
CA LEU A 216 -22.07 -6.89 7.44
C LEU A 216 -22.90 -6.33 8.60
N ASN A 217 -22.42 -5.26 9.20
CA ASN A 217 -23.12 -4.54 10.26
C ASN A 217 -22.91 -3.03 10.13
N ALA A 218 -23.72 -2.21 10.81
CA ALA A 218 -23.53 -0.77 10.87
C ALA A 218 -23.99 -0.21 12.22
N ASP A 219 -23.38 0.87 12.65
CA ASP A 219 -23.89 1.77 13.66
C ASP A 219 -24.53 3.02 13.01
N HIS A 220 -24.62 4.12 13.74
CA HIS A 220 -25.21 5.37 13.24
C HIS A 220 -24.25 6.23 12.41
N LYS A 221 -22.97 5.87 12.32
CA LYS A 221 -21.91 6.63 11.59
C LYS A 221 -21.15 5.81 10.60
N PHE A 222 -20.97 4.51 10.85
CA PHE A 222 -20.09 3.65 10.09
C PHE A 222 -20.79 2.32 9.76
N PHE A 223 -20.42 1.75 8.63
CA PHE A 223 -20.63 0.32 8.39
C PHE A 223 -19.33 -0.45 8.56
N TYR A 224 -19.49 -1.73 8.85
CA TYR A 224 -18.41 -2.67 9.15
C TYR A 224 -18.58 -3.91 8.29
N VAL A 225 -17.55 -4.23 7.52
CA VAL A 225 -17.45 -5.52 6.81
C VAL A 225 -16.35 -6.31 7.49
N LYS A 226 -16.73 -7.43 8.11
CA LYS A 226 -15.83 -8.35 8.77
C LYS A 226 -15.69 -9.58 7.90
N ILE A 227 -14.47 -9.95 7.50
CA ILE A 227 -14.14 -11.13 6.73
C ILE A 227 -13.28 -12.03 7.62
N GLU A 228 -13.78 -13.21 7.93
CA GLU A 228 -13.16 -14.22 8.79
C GLU A 228 -12.90 -15.48 7.97
N ASP A 229 -11.73 -16.06 8.14
CA ASP A 229 -11.35 -17.32 7.51
C ASP A 229 -10.80 -18.31 8.53
N SER A 230 -10.93 -19.60 8.22
CA SER A 230 -10.34 -20.71 8.99
C SER A 230 -9.00 -21.15 8.44
N GLY A 231 -8.30 -20.27 7.74
CA GLY A 231 -7.10 -20.59 6.98
C GLY A 231 -5.82 -20.64 7.80
N VAL A 232 -4.70 -20.49 7.08
CA VAL A 232 -3.35 -20.66 7.66
C VAL A 232 -2.99 -19.58 8.68
N GLY A 233 -3.74 -18.48 8.75
CA GLY A 233 -3.42 -17.33 9.60
C GLY A 233 -2.14 -16.60 9.16
N ILE A 234 -1.77 -15.57 9.92
CA ILE A 234 -0.64 -14.69 9.64
C ILE A 234 0.21 -14.57 10.90
N PRO A 235 1.52 -14.91 10.83
CA PRO A 235 2.44 -14.79 11.97
C PRO A 235 2.48 -13.35 12.50
N GLU A 236 2.60 -13.18 13.82
CA GLU A 236 2.51 -11.88 14.49
C GLU A 236 3.59 -10.89 14.05
N ASP A 237 4.81 -11.38 13.83
CA ASP A 237 5.99 -10.59 13.45
C ASP A 237 5.90 -9.94 12.06
N VAL A 238 4.94 -10.37 11.24
CA VAL A 238 4.75 -9.86 9.87
C VAL A 238 3.40 -9.15 9.64
N GLN A 239 2.50 -9.13 10.64
CA GLN A 239 1.16 -8.55 10.49
C GLN A 239 1.17 -7.06 10.11
N ASP A 240 2.14 -6.30 10.58
CA ASP A 240 2.30 -4.89 10.20
C ASP A 240 2.76 -4.72 8.74
N LYS A 241 3.48 -5.70 8.19
CA LYS A 241 4.09 -5.66 6.86
C LYS A 241 3.18 -6.15 5.74
N ILE A 242 2.12 -6.88 6.04
CA ILE A 242 1.25 -7.46 4.99
C ILE A 242 0.54 -6.41 4.13
N PHE A 243 0.47 -5.17 4.59
CA PHE A 243 -0.07 -4.04 3.84
C PHE A 243 0.98 -3.30 3.01
N ASP A 244 2.26 -3.69 3.11
CA ASP A 244 3.32 -3.13 2.29
C ASP A 244 3.21 -3.64 0.84
N ARG A 245 3.59 -2.79 -0.11
CA ARG A 245 3.53 -3.12 -1.54
C ARG A 245 4.49 -4.27 -1.85
N PHE A 246 4.03 -5.29 -2.59
CA PHE A 246 4.78 -6.49 -2.97
C PHE A 246 5.21 -7.39 -1.80
N TYR A 247 4.72 -7.10 -0.59
CA TYR A 247 5.03 -7.94 0.55
C TYR A 247 4.26 -9.27 0.48
N ARG A 248 4.94 -10.36 0.83
CA ARG A 248 4.39 -11.72 0.84
C ARG A 248 5.03 -12.48 1.99
N VAL A 249 4.22 -13.14 2.82
CA VAL A 249 4.68 -13.92 3.98
C VAL A 249 5.56 -15.08 3.52
N ASP A 250 5.18 -15.78 2.44
CA ASP A 250 5.93 -16.89 1.87
C ASP A 250 6.04 -16.73 0.35
N LYS A 251 7.26 -16.41 -0.13
CA LYS A 251 7.55 -16.21 -1.56
C LYS A 251 7.48 -17.51 -2.38
N ALA A 252 7.75 -18.67 -1.76
CA ALA A 252 7.77 -19.95 -2.46
C ALA A 252 6.32 -20.45 -2.69
N ARG A 253 5.53 -20.57 -1.63
CA ARG A 253 4.14 -21.05 -1.68
C ARG A 253 3.22 -20.12 -2.49
N SER A 254 3.53 -18.84 -2.51
CA SER A 254 2.72 -17.86 -3.22
C SER A 254 3.04 -17.73 -4.71
N ARG A 255 4.07 -18.42 -5.25
CA ARG A 255 4.24 -18.60 -6.71
C ARG A 255 3.16 -19.50 -7.27
N ASP A 256 2.85 -20.61 -6.58
CA ASP A 256 1.82 -21.56 -6.99
C ASP A 256 0.41 -20.96 -6.92
N THR A 257 0.21 -19.99 -6.04
CA THR A 257 -1.09 -19.33 -5.85
C THR A 257 -1.25 -18.00 -6.60
N GLY A 258 -0.26 -17.54 -7.38
CA GLY A 258 -0.38 -16.40 -8.31
C GLY A 258 -0.58 -15.00 -7.67
N GLY A 259 -0.26 -14.79 -6.37
CA GLY A 259 -0.45 -13.50 -5.70
C GLY A 259 0.58 -12.44 -6.13
N THR A 260 0.13 -11.21 -6.38
CA THR A 260 0.97 -10.07 -6.77
C THR A 260 1.63 -9.38 -5.56
N GLY A 261 1.11 -9.56 -4.35
CA GLY A 261 1.51 -8.80 -3.16
C GLY A 261 1.02 -7.35 -3.16
N LEU A 262 0.14 -6.98 -4.10
CA LEU A 262 -0.44 -5.64 -4.22
C LEU A 262 -1.84 -5.53 -3.62
N GLY A 263 -2.59 -6.64 -3.55
CA GLY A 263 -4.01 -6.63 -3.17
C GLY A 263 -4.29 -5.99 -1.80
N LEU A 264 -3.56 -6.37 -0.74
CA LEU A 264 -3.77 -5.80 0.60
C LEU A 264 -3.35 -4.33 0.69
N SER A 265 -2.28 -3.92 0.01
CA SER A 265 -1.88 -2.51 -0.06
C SER A 265 -2.92 -1.66 -0.80
N LEU A 266 -3.49 -2.19 -1.89
CA LEU A 266 -4.59 -1.59 -2.63
C LEU A 266 -5.86 -1.48 -1.77
N THR A 267 -6.19 -2.52 -1.03
CA THR A 267 -7.31 -2.54 -0.07
C THR A 267 -7.14 -1.45 0.98
N ARG A 268 -5.97 -1.36 1.62
CA ARG A 268 -5.69 -0.32 2.62
C ARG A 268 -5.83 1.08 2.03
N SER A 269 -5.25 1.33 0.84
CA SER A 269 -5.35 2.62 0.15
C SER A 269 -6.81 2.97 -0.16
N THR A 270 -7.59 2.04 -0.67
CA THR A 270 -9.02 2.22 -0.97
C THR A 270 -9.82 2.55 0.29
N VAL A 271 -9.60 1.81 1.39
CA VAL A 271 -10.29 2.05 2.66
C VAL A 271 -9.95 3.44 3.22
N LEU A 272 -8.68 3.87 3.13
CA LEU A 272 -8.25 5.21 3.54
C LEU A 272 -8.87 6.32 2.68
N LEU A 273 -8.99 6.12 1.36
CA LEU A 273 -9.69 7.06 0.46
C LEU A 273 -11.16 7.25 0.86
N HIS A 274 -11.80 6.18 1.35
CA HIS A 274 -13.16 6.25 1.92
C HIS A 274 -13.19 6.76 3.36
N ARG A 275 -12.07 7.32 3.88
CA ARG A 275 -11.93 7.79 5.28
C ARG A 275 -12.23 6.71 6.32
N GLY A 276 -12.04 5.47 5.91
CA GLY A 276 -12.23 4.28 6.72
C GLY A 276 -10.95 3.83 7.42
N SER A 277 -11.05 2.67 8.06
CA SER A 277 -9.93 1.97 8.66
C SER A 277 -10.06 0.47 8.45
N ILE A 278 -8.93 -0.22 8.35
CA ILE A 278 -8.86 -1.67 8.30
C ILE A 278 -8.08 -2.17 9.51
N LYS A 279 -8.58 -3.22 10.15
CA LYS A 279 -7.92 -3.90 11.27
C LYS A 279 -7.76 -5.37 10.94
N LEU A 280 -6.62 -5.94 11.34
CA LEU A 280 -6.35 -7.36 11.28
C LEU A 280 -6.32 -7.93 12.70
N HIS A 281 -6.91 -9.11 12.85
CA HIS A 281 -6.68 -10.02 13.97
C HIS A 281 -6.44 -11.39 13.38
N SER A 282 -5.26 -11.95 13.61
CA SER A 282 -4.89 -13.24 13.03
C SER A 282 -3.97 -13.99 13.97
N LYS A 283 -4.06 -15.31 13.91
CA LYS A 283 -3.15 -16.21 14.61
C LYS A 283 -2.77 -17.35 13.67
N GLU A 284 -1.49 -17.65 13.61
CA GLU A 284 -0.98 -18.72 12.76
C GLU A 284 -1.71 -20.05 13.03
N LYS A 285 -2.20 -20.69 11.97
CA LYS A 285 -2.99 -21.95 11.95
C LYS A 285 -4.40 -21.84 12.55
N GLU A 286 -4.85 -20.66 12.95
CA GLU A 286 -6.21 -20.46 13.48
C GLU A 286 -7.07 -19.59 12.55
N GLY A 287 -6.46 -19.02 11.50
CA GLY A 287 -7.14 -18.18 10.53
C GLY A 287 -6.94 -16.68 10.75
N SER A 288 -7.65 -15.87 9.96
CA SER A 288 -7.53 -14.41 10.00
C SER A 288 -8.90 -13.75 10.02
N THR A 289 -8.94 -12.57 10.59
CA THR A 289 -10.12 -11.69 10.62
C THR A 289 -9.72 -10.30 10.18
N PHE A 290 -10.21 -9.88 9.03
CA PHE A 290 -10.10 -8.50 8.57
C PHE A 290 -11.39 -7.75 8.87
N THR A 291 -11.29 -6.59 9.50
CA THR A 291 -12.43 -5.71 9.80
C THR A 291 -12.23 -4.38 9.10
N VAL A 292 -13.05 -4.12 8.09
CA VAL A 292 -13.12 -2.85 7.36
C VAL A 292 -14.22 -2.00 7.96
N ARG A 293 -13.91 -0.75 8.32
CA ARG A 293 -14.85 0.25 8.82
C ARG A 293 -14.85 1.44 7.89
N ILE A 294 -16.00 1.84 7.39
CA ILE A 294 -16.17 2.98 6.47
C ILE A 294 -17.34 3.84 6.93
N PRO A 295 -17.28 5.18 6.83
CA PRO A 295 -18.40 6.07 7.13
C PRO A 295 -19.60 5.77 6.20
N LEU A 296 -20.82 5.87 6.75
CA LEU A 296 -22.06 5.75 5.95
C LEU A 296 -22.23 6.92 4.99
N THR A 297 -21.74 8.10 5.37
CA THR A 297 -21.81 9.32 4.56
C THR A 297 -20.40 9.80 4.25
N TYR A 298 -20.13 10.08 3.00
CA TYR A 298 -18.85 10.63 2.57
C TYR A 298 -18.84 12.15 2.80
N VAL A 299 -18.05 12.62 3.74
CA VAL A 299 -17.84 14.05 4.01
C VAL A 299 -16.56 14.49 3.31
N VAL A 300 -16.66 15.47 2.42
CA VAL A 300 -15.51 16.03 1.64
C VAL A 300 -14.49 16.71 2.56
#